data_acb048cf741613bc005cc795bb303918
#
_entry.id   acb048cf741613bc005cc795bb303918
#
_cell.length_a   1.000
_cell.length_b   1.000
_cell.length_c   1.000
_cell.angle_alpha   90.00
_cell.angle_beta   90.00
_cell.angle_gamma   90.00
#
_symmetry.space_group_name_H-M   'P 1'
#
loop_
_entity.id
_entity.type
_entity.pdbx_description
1 polymer ?
#
loop_
_entity_poly.entity_id
_entity_poly.type
_entity_poly.pdbx_seq_one_letter_code
_entity_poly.pdbx_strand_id
1 'polypeptide(L)'
;MGGVLQGVTVIELAGIGPGPFTGMMLADHGARVIRVERPGHKGRFGDAGNRDILNRNREVIELDLKNPDAIAELKELAKTADALIEGYRPGVLERLGLGPDVLLGINPKLVIGRMTGWGQEGPMAPLAGHDINYIALSGALHSYGRKGEKPTFPVNAVGDFGGGGMMLAFGVVSAILHARSGGPGQVVDCAMVDGAAILSAMTYTFLANGQWKDERGVNLLDSGTHFYDTYETRDGKWISLGSIEPQFYAILLEKTGLAGDPDFAQQMNPAKWDELKERMTALILTKTRDEWCAIMD
;
A
#
# COMPACT_ATOMS: atom_id res chain seq x y z
N MET A 1 -3.24 24.54 -12.94
CA MET A 1 -1.96 24.00 -13.44
C MET A 1 -2.22 22.54 -13.78
N GLY A 2 -1.85 22.08 -14.98
CA GLY A 2 -2.00 20.66 -15.34
C GLY A 2 -1.05 19.80 -14.52
N GLY A 3 -1.48 18.58 -14.14
CA GLY A 3 -0.61 17.61 -13.45
C GLY A 3 0.42 17.00 -14.39
N VAL A 4 1.39 16.26 -13.82
CA VAL A 4 2.50 15.63 -14.58
C VAL A 4 2.02 14.55 -15.56
N LEU A 5 0.81 14.00 -15.38
CA LEU A 5 0.17 13.05 -16.28
C LEU A 5 -0.86 13.70 -17.22
N GLN A 6 -0.83 15.03 -17.39
CA GLN A 6 -1.69 15.69 -18.35
C GLN A 6 -1.49 15.12 -19.75
N GLY A 7 -2.60 14.80 -20.44
CA GLY A 7 -2.59 14.13 -21.75
C GLY A 7 -2.44 12.61 -21.70
N VAL A 8 -2.49 12.01 -20.49
CA VAL A 8 -2.65 10.57 -20.31
C VAL A 8 -4.13 10.26 -20.10
N THR A 9 -4.66 9.27 -20.85
CA THR A 9 -6.04 8.77 -20.69
C THR A 9 -6.01 7.33 -20.19
N VAL A 10 -6.74 7.08 -19.10
CA VAL A 10 -6.83 5.77 -18.44
C VAL A 10 -8.29 5.34 -18.37
N ILE A 11 -8.59 4.13 -18.75
CA ILE A 11 -9.87 3.47 -18.52
C ILE A 11 -9.76 2.68 -17.21
N GLU A 12 -10.65 2.92 -16.26
CA GLU A 12 -10.74 2.16 -15.01
C GLU A 12 -12.01 1.32 -15.03
N LEU A 13 -11.88 0.00 -15.04
CA LEU A 13 -13.03 -0.87 -14.81
C LEU A 13 -13.35 -0.88 -13.31
N ALA A 14 -14.58 -0.53 -12.95
CA ALA A 14 -14.98 -0.35 -11.57
C ALA A 14 -14.72 -1.59 -10.72
N GLY A 15 -14.12 -1.37 -9.57
CA GLY A 15 -13.76 -2.37 -8.57
C GLY A 15 -13.80 -1.79 -7.17
N ILE A 16 -13.12 -2.45 -6.23
CA ILE A 16 -12.98 -2.05 -4.82
C ILE A 16 -11.50 -2.02 -4.43
N GLY A 17 -11.16 -1.21 -3.44
CA GLY A 17 -9.82 -1.19 -2.83
C GLY A 17 -8.71 -0.71 -3.77
N PRO A 18 -7.75 -1.59 -4.12
CA PRO A 18 -6.51 -1.19 -4.81
C PRO A 18 -6.72 -0.65 -6.23
N GLY A 19 -7.70 -1.15 -6.98
CA GLY A 19 -8.02 -0.62 -8.33
C GLY A 19 -8.45 0.85 -8.28
N PRO A 20 -9.51 1.22 -7.55
CA PRO A 20 -9.88 2.60 -7.32
C PRO A 20 -8.77 3.46 -6.74
N PHE A 21 -7.94 2.93 -5.85
CA PHE A 21 -6.78 3.65 -5.32
C PHE A 21 -5.77 3.97 -6.44
N THR A 22 -5.46 3.00 -7.31
CA THR A 22 -4.62 3.23 -8.50
C THR A 22 -5.17 4.34 -9.39
N GLY A 23 -6.45 4.26 -9.74
CA GLY A 23 -7.11 5.28 -10.55
C GLY A 23 -7.08 6.66 -9.88
N MET A 24 -7.30 6.75 -8.56
CA MET A 24 -7.18 7.98 -7.78
C MET A 24 -5.77 8.58 -7.89
N MET A 25 -4.72 7.76 -7.72
CA MET A 25 -3.35 8.22 -7.83
C MET A 25 -3.05 8.80 -9.22
N LEU A 26 -3.48 8.12 -10.27
CA LEU A 26 -3.27 8.59 -11.64
C LEU A 26 -4.05 9.90 -11.92
N ALA A 27 -5.30 9.99 -11.46
CA ALA A 27 -6.14 11.17 -11.62
C ALA A 27 -5.60 12.38 -10.83
N ASP A 28 -5.15 12.19 -9.60
CA ASP A 28 -4.54 13.26 -8.79
C ASP A 28 -3.27 13.82 -9.42
N HIS A 29 -2.57 13.01 -10.22
CA HIS A 29 -1.40 13.45 -10.99
C HIS A 29 -1.77 14.06 -12.37
N GLY A 30 -3.06 14.19 -12.69
CA GLY A 30 -3.56 14.90 -13.88
C GLY A 30 -3.90 14.02 -15.07
N ALA A 31 -3.90 12.69 -14.93
CA ALA A 31 -4.46 11.82 -15.97
C ALA A 31 -5.99 12.00 -16.06
N ARG A 32 -6.51 11.91 -17.28
CA ARG A 32 -7.94 11.74 -17.51
C ARG A 32 -8.30 10.28 -17.20
N VAL A 33 -9.04 10.03 -16.11
CA VAL A 33 -9.46 8.68 -15.74
C VAL A 33 -10.95 8.51 -15.98
N ILE A 34 -11.32 7.65 -16.93
CA ILE A 34 -12.68 7.28 -17.29
C ILE A 34 -13.03 6.00 -16.53
N ARG A 35 -13.86 6.14 -15.51
CA ARG A 35 -14.32 5.01 -14.71
C ARG A 35 -15.58 4.41 -15.32
N VAL A 36 -15.52 3.15 -15.68
CA VAL A 36 -16.62 2.36 -16.25
C VAL A 36 -17.35 1.66 -15.13
N GLU A 37 -18.59 2.00 -14.90
CA GLU A 37 -19.47 1.39 -13.91
C GLU A 37 -20.64 0.67 -14.56
N ARG A 38 -21.19 -0.32 -13.85
CA ARG A 38 -22.45 -0.95 -14.28
C ARG A 38 -23.62 0.00 -14.01
N PRO A 39 -24.59 0.12 -14.91
CA PRO A 39 -25.78 0.94 -14.70
C PRO A 39 -26.45 0.72 -13.35
N GLY A 40 -26.76 1.79 -12.66
CA GLY A 40 -27.38 1.76 -11.34
C GLY A 40 -26.47 1.27 -10.20
N HIS A 41 -25.17 1.22 -10.38
CA HIS A 41 -24.22 0.84 -9.33
C HIS A 41 -24.18 1.94 -8.25
N LYS A 42 -24.55 1.56 -7.02
CA LYS A 42 -24.56 2.49 -5.85
C LYS A 42 -23.30 2.35 -4.97
N GLY A 43 -22.22 1.72 -5.47
CA GLY A 43 -21.07 1.39 -4.67
C GLY A 43 -21.34 0.30 -3.63
N ARG A 44 -20.30 -0.32 -3.08
CA ARG A 44 -20.41 -1.41 -2.09
C ARG A 44 -20.98 -0.94 -0.74
N PHE A 45 -20.77 0.32 -0.40
CA PHE A 45 -21.18 0.91 0.88
C PHE A 45 -22.37 1.87 0.73
N GLY A 46 -23.16 1.71 -0.34
CA GLY A 46 -24.27 2.59 -0.68
C GLY A 46 -23.79 3.84 -1.47
N ASP A 47 -24.71 4.77 -1.66
CA ASP A 47 -24.41 6.03 -2.34
C ASP A 47 -23.58 6.95 -1.42
N ALA A 48 -22.26 6.77 -1.45
CA ALA A 48 -21.36 7.65 -0.72
C ALA A 48 -21.27 9.05 -1.36
N GLY A 49 -21.72 9.19 -2.62
CA GLY A 49 -21.65 10.44 -3.37
C GLY A 49 -20.25 11.04 -3.33
N ASN A 50 -20.16 12.36 -3.11
CA ASN A 50 -18.90 13.09 -3.03
C ASN A 50 -18.02 12.75 -1.78
N ARG A 51 -18.44 11.79 -0.94
CA ARG A 51 -17.68 11.38 0.25
C ARG A 51 -16.74 10.21 -0.02
N ASP A 52 -16.81 9.57 -1.17
CA ASP A 52 -15.88 8.51 -1.54
C ASP A 52 -14.59 9.08 -2.10
N ILE A 53 -13.61 9.27 -1.22
CA ILE A 53 -12.31 9.86 -1.55
C ILE A 53 -11.57 9.03 -2.61
N LEU A 54 -11.74 7.70 -2.61
CA LEU A 54 -11.08 6.82 -3.59
C LEU A 54 -11.57 7.06 -5.02
N ASN A 55 -12.76 7.60 -5.18
CA ASN A 55 -13.36 7.86 -6.49
C ASN A 55 -13.27 9.32 -6.95
N ARG A 56 -12.50 10.18 -6.26
CA ARG A 56 -12.31 11.57 -6.67
C ARG A 56 -11.61 11.70 -8.04
N ASN A 57 -11.91 12.79 -8.74
CA ASN A 57 -11.27 13.17 -10.01
C ASN A 57 -11.46 12.18 -11.16
N ARG A 58 -12.60 11.40 -11.18
CA ARG A 58 -12.98 10.52 -12.29
C ARG A 58 -14.08 11.12 -13.14
N GLU A 59 -14.05 10.80 -14.43
CA GLU A 59 -15.21 10.85 -15.30
C GLU A 59 -15.89 9.46 -15.21
N VAL A 60 -17.17 9.44 -14.85
CA VAL A 60 -17.91 8.17 -14.72
C VAL A 60 -18.80 7.96 -15.95
N ILE A 61 -18.72 6.78 -16.55
CA ILE A 61 -19.64 6.31 -17.58
C ILE A 61 -20.29 5.00 -17.15
N GLU A 62 -21.54 4.78 -17.56
CA GLU A 62 -22.25 3.55 -17.23
C GLU A 62 -22.29 2.63 -18.45
N LEU A 63 -21.66 1.46 -18.34
CA LEU A 63 -21.67 0.40 -19.37
C LEU A 63 -21.99 -0.96 -18.72
N ASP A 64 -23.01 -1.64 -19.20
CA ASP A 64 -23.24 -3.03 -18.85
C ASP A 64 -22.39 -3.93 -19.75
N LEU A 65 -21.23 -4.34 -19.26
CA LEU A 65 -20.27 -5.19 -19.99
C LEU A 65 -20.81 -6.62 -20.31
N LYS A 66 -22.07 -6.92 -19.98
CA LYS A 66 -22.78 -8.11 -20.50
C LYS A 66 -23.46 -7.82 -21.84
N ASN A 67 -23.59 -6.54 -22.22
CA ASN A 67 -24.17 -6.13 -23.48
C ASN A 67 -23.05 -6.00 -24.54
N PRO A 68 -23.18 -6.64 -25.73
CA PRO A 68 -22.22 -6.52 -26.83
C PRO A 68 -21.99 -5.08 -27.30
N ASP A 69 -22.99 -4.23 -27.29
CA ASP A 69 -22.84 -2.81 -27.68
C ASP A 69 -21.94 -2.05 -26.70
N ALA A 70 -22.09 -2.30 -25.40
CA ALA A 70 -21.23 -1.72 -24.37
C ALA A 70 -19.76 -2.22 -24.48
N ILE A 71 -19.58 -3.49 -24.85
CA ILE A 71 -18.25 -4.02 -25.16
C ILE A 71 -17.65 -3.34 -26.38
N ALA A 72 -18.44 -3.08 -27.41
CA ALA A 72 -17.98 -2.35 -28.61
C ALA A 72 -17.58 -0.92 -28.25
N GLU A 73 -18.37 -0.22 -27.43
CA GLU A 73 -18.06 1.13 -26.95
C GLU A 73 -16.76 1.17 -26.14
N LEU A 74 -16.57 0.22 -25.22
CA LEU A 74 -15.32 0.11 -24.45
C LEU A 74 -14.11 -0.12 -25.35
N LYS A 75 -14.24 -0.95 -26.41
CA LYS A 75 -13.19 -1.16 -27.40
C LYS A 75 -12.86 0.11 -28.20
N GLU A 76 -13.87 0.93 -28.52
CA GLU A 76 -13.63 2.25 -29.15
C GLU A 76 -12.83 3.18 -28.22
N LEU A 77 -13.18 3.23 -26.94
CA LEU A 77 -12.40 4.01 -25.95
C LEU A 77 -10.95 3.50 -25.86
N ALA A 78 -10.74 2.19 -25.88
CA ALA A 78 -9.41 1.59 -25.79
C ALA A 78 -8.49 1.93 -26.96
N LYS A 79 -9.03 2.28 -28.14
CA LYS A 79 -8.21 2.68 -29.33
C LYS A 79 -7.29 3.86 -29.06
N THR A 80 -7.71 4.77 -28.18
CA THR A 80 -7.01 6.03 -27.91
C THR A 80 -6.55 6.17 -26.47
N ALA A 81 -6.88 5.23 -25.59
CA ALA A 81 -6.41 5.23 -24.23
C ALA A 81 -4.93 4.84 -24.13
N ASP A 82 -4.23 5.38 -23.13
CA ASP A 82 -2.87 4.97 -22.79
C ASP A 82 -2.87 3.73 -21.91
N ALA A 83 -3.87 3.59 -21.03
CA ALA A 83 -3.99 2.42 -20.17
C ALA A 83 -5.44 2.01 -19.93
N LEU A 84 -5.61 0.73 -19.60
CA LEU A 84 -6.81 0.18 -18.98
C LEU A 84 -6.39 -0.51 -17.68
N ILE A 85 -7.07 -0.22 -16.57
CA ILE A 85 -6.85 -0.89 -15.28
C ILE A 85 -8.11 -1.67 -14.88
N GLU A 86 -7.90 -2.89 -14.39
CA GLU A 86 -8.97 -3.78 -13.96
C GLU A 86 -8.57 -4.58 -12.71
N GLY A 87 -9.56 -5.03 -11.95
CA GLY A 87 -9.37 -5.84 -10.76
C GLY A 87 -10.29 -7.06 -10.72
N TYR A 88 -10.62 -7.63 -11.87
CA TYR A 88 -11.41 -8.84 -11.96
C TYR A 88 -10.58 -10.08 -11.63
N ARG A 89 -11.26 -11.16 -11.31
CA ARG A 89 -10.59 -12.47 -11.20
C ARG A 89 -10.03 -12.90 -12.55
N PRO A 90 -8.89 -13.62 -12.57
CA PRO A 90 -8.29 -14.13 -13.81
C PRO A 90 -9.31 -14.81 -14.74
N GLY A 91 -9.22 -14.54 -16.02
CA GLY A 91 -10.10 -15.07 -17.05
C GLY A 91 -11.45 -14.35 -17.20
N VAL A 92 -11.81 -13.39 -16.34
CA VAL A 92 -13.07 -12.64 -16.49
C VAL A 92 -13.00 -11.68 -17.67
N LEU A 93 -11.92 -10.94 -17.79
CA LEU A 93 -11.73 -10.00 -18.90
C LEU A 93 -11.73 -10.71 -20.25
N GLU A 94 -11.11 -11.87 -20.32
CA GLU A 94 -11.08 -12.74 -21.49
C GLU A 94 -12.48 -13.23 -21.88
N ARG A 95 -13.28 -13.68 -20.90
CA ARG A 95 -14.68 -14.11 -21.16
C ARG A 95 -15.60 -12.98 -21.65
N LEU A 96 -15.28 -11.73 -21.30
CA LEU A 96 -15.96 -10.54 -21.81
C LEU A 96 -15.51 -10.16 -23.23
N GLY A 97 -14.54 -10.88 -23.83
CA GLY A 97 -13.97 -10.53 -25.12
C GLY A 97 -13.11 -9.24 -25.09
N LEU A 98 -12.56 -8.93 -23.91
CA LEU A 98 -11.70 -7.79 -23.60
C LEU A 98 -10.32 -8.24 -23.10
N GLY A 99 -9.97 -9.50 -23.32
CA GLY A 99 -8.64 -10.02 -22.93
C GLY A 99 -7.49 -9.26 -23.55
N PRO A 100 -6.27 -9.35 -22.96
CA PRO A 100 -5.11 -8.60 -23.41
C PRO A 100 -4.83 -8.74 -24.90
N ASP A 101 -4.93 -9.94 -25.45
CA ASP A 101 -4.70 -10.18 -26.90
C ASP A 101 -5.65 -9.37 -27.78
N VAL A 102 -6.91 -9.26 -27.38
CA VAL A 102 -7.92 -8.47 -28.10
C VAL A 102 -7.63 -6.99 -28.00
N LEU A 103 -7.37 -6.50 -26.79
CA LEU A 103 -7.15 -5.07 -26.55
C LEU A 103 -5.84 -4.59 -27.16
N LEU A 104 -4.76 -5.36 -27.07
CA LEU A 104 -3.47 -5.05 -27.70
C LEU A 104 -3.54 -5.17 -29.23
N GLY A 105 -4.39 -6.04 -29.75
CA GLY A 105 -4.72 -6.09 -31.18
C GLY A 105 -5.42 -4.82 -31.69
N ILE A 106 -6.23 -4.17 -30.85
CA ILE A 106 -6.92 -2.91 -31.13
C ILE A 106 -5.98 -1.71 -30.97
N ASN A 107 -5.22 -1.68 -29.90
CA ASN A 107 -4.26 -0.63 -29.58
C ASN A 107 -2.92 -1.25 -29.12
N PRO A 108 -1.95 -1.39 -30.04
CA PRO A 108 -0.64 -1.98 -29.70
C PRO A 108 0.22 -1.17 -28.72
N LYS A 109 -0.24 0.02 -28.33
CA LYS A 109 0.41 0.88 -27.33
C LYS A 109 -0.30 0.87 -25.98
N LEU A 110 -1.44 0.20 -25.86
CA LEU A 110 -2.22 0.16 -24.63
C LEU A 110 -1.45 -0.57 -23.52
N VAL A 111 -1.46 0.01 -22.33
CA VAL A 111 -0.99 -0.64 -21.11
C VAL A 111 -2.20 -1.24 -20.39
N ILE A 112 -2.14 -2.52 -20.04
CA ILE A 112 -3.22 -3.22 -19.36
C ILE A 112 -2.77 -3.55 -17.95
N GLY A 113 -3.22 -2.77 -16.96
CA GLY A 113 -2.92 -2.97 -15.54
C GLY A 113 -3.92 -3.95 -14.92
N ARG A 114 -3.44 -5.11 -14.48
CA ARG A 114 -4.26 -6.18 -13.89
C ARG A 114 -3.96 -6.32 -12.39
N MET A 115 -4.93 -5.95 -11.57
CA MET A 115 -4.85 -6.04 -10.11
C MET A 115 -5.46 -7.33 -9.60
N THR A 116 -4.67 -8.14 -8.91
CA THR A 116 -5.15 -9.38 -8.28
C THR A 116 -4.58 -9.57 -6.88
N GLY A 117 -5.14 -10.52 -6.14
CA GLY A 117 -4.55 -10.95 -4.87
C GLY A 117 -3.33 -11.85 -5.05
N TRP A 118 -3.41 -12.77 -6.02
CA TRP A 118 -2.50 -13.90 -6.14
C TRP A 118 -1.76 -14.01 -7.48
N GLY A 119 -1.96 -13.05 -8.40
CA GLY A 119 -1.46 -13.09 -9.77
C GLY A 119 -2.47 -13.71 -10.75
N GLN A 120 -2.11 -13.68 -12.04
CA GLN A 120 -2.95 -14.21 -13.12
C GLN A 120 -2.84 -15.72 -13.26
N GLU A 121 -1.76 -16.32 -12.76
CA GLU A 121 -1.43 -17.72 -12.94
C GLU A 121 -1.16 -18.42 -11.59
N GLY A 122 -1.09 -19.74 -11.63
CA GLY A 122 -0.78 -20.56 -10.46
C GLY A 122 -2.03 -21.05 -9.71
N PRO A 123 -1.83 -21.93 -8.72
CA PRO A 123 -2.91 -22.62 -8.03
C PRO A 123 -3.81 -21.70 -7.20
N MET A 124 -3.30 -20.56 -6.77
CA MET A 124 -4.05 -19.59 -5.96
C MET A 124 -4.79 -18.54 -6.81
N ALA A 125 -4.45 -18.36 -8.07
CA ALA A 125 -5.03 -17.34 -8.94
C ALA A 125 -6.56 -17.30 -8.93
N PRO A 126 -7.31 -18.44 -8.95
CA PRO A 126 -8.76 -18.44 -8.90
C PRO A 126 -9.35 -18.23 -7.50
N LEU A 127 -8.52 -18.22 -6.44
CA LEU A 127 -8.99 -18.18 -5.07
C LEU A 127 -9.36 -16.77 -4.64
N ALA A 128 -10.32 -16.67 -3.70
CA ALA A 128 -10.62 -15.41 -3.03
C ALA A 128 -9.57 -15.10 -1.95
N GLY A 129 -9.40 -13.83 -1.67
CA GLY A 129 -8.56 -13.34 -0.58
C GLY A 129 -8.79 -11.85 -0.35
N HIS A 130 -8.26 -11.37 0.75
CA HIS A 130 -8.23 -9.95 1.12
C HIS A 130 -6.83 -9.60 1.64
N ASP A 131 -6.58 -8.32 1.87
CA ASP A 131 -5.29 -7.78 2.35
C ASP A 131 -4.59 -8.71 3.36
N ILE A 132 -5.28 -9.05 4.44
CA ILE A 132 -4.75 -9.88 5.53
C ILE A 132 -4.23 -11.24 5.05
N ASN A 133 -4.84 -11.83 4.02
CA ASN A 133 -4.41 -13.11 3.46
C ASN A 133 -3.13 -12.93 2.62
N TYR A 134 -3.03 -11.84 1.87
CA TYR A 134 -1.88 -11.53 1.03
C TYR A 134 -0.65 -11.21 1.87
N ILE A 135 -0.81 -10.36 2.90
CA ILE A 135 0.29 -10.05 3.82
C ILE A 135 0.67 -11.22 4.72
N ALA A 136 -0.27 -12.14 5.00
CA ALA A 136 0.04 -13.37 5.74
C ALA A 136 0.94 -14.30 4.92
N LEU A 137 0.56 -14.58 3.67
CA LEU A 137 1.30 -15.50 2.81
C LEU A 137 2.69 -14.95 2.44
N SER A 138 2.81 -13.63 2.23
CA SER A 138 4.11 -12.99 2.02
C SER A 138 5.02 -12.98 3.26
N GLY A 139 4.51 -13.31 4.44
CA GLY A 139 5.26 -13.21 5.69
C GLY A 139 5.24 -11.81 6.35
N ALA A 140 4.80 -10.78 5.65
CA ALA A 140 4.75 -9.41 6.19
C ALA A 140 3.93 -9.33 7.49
N LEU A 141 2.77 -10.01 7.56
CA LEU A 141 1.92 -10.01 8.74
C LEU A 141 2.64 -10.55 9.99
N HIS A 142 3.59 -11.47 9.82
CA HIS A 142 4.34 -12.03 10.95
C HIS A 142 5.13 -10.96 11.71
N SER A 143 5.64 -9.95 11.03
CA SER A 143 6.44 -8.89 11.64
C SER A 143 5.62 -7.80 12.35
N TYR A 144 4.30 -7.75 12.16
CA TYR A 144 3.46 -6.71 12.75
C TYR A 144 2.82 -7.16 14.08
N GLY A 145 3.00 -6.37 15.12
CA GLY A 145 2.42 -6.60 16.47
C GLY A 145 3.44 -6.50 17.58
N ARG A 146 3.03 -6.87 18.78
CA ARG A 146 3.84 -6.79 20.00
C ARG A 146 4.45 -8.14 20.35
N LYS A 147 5.54 -8.12 21.14
CA LYS A 147 6.19 -9.32 21.68
C LYS A 147 5.21 -10.19 22.44
N GLY A 148 5.15 -11.47 22.09
CA GLY A 148 4.27 -12.44 22.76
C GLY A 148 2.78 -12.34 22.41
N GLU A 149 2.38 -11.40 21.54
CA GLU A 149 0.98 -11.23 21.12
C GLU A 149 0.74 -11.79 19.71
N LYS A 150 -0.55 -11.92 19.35
CA LYS A 150 -0.94 -12.29 17.99
C LYS A 150 -0.51 -11.20 16.99
N PRO A 151 -0.28 -11.54 15.70
CA PRO A 151 -0.02 -10.55 14.68
C PRO A 151 -1.15 -9.51 14.59
N THR A 152 -0.80 -8.25 14.39
CA THR A 152 -1.73 -7.14 14.20
C THR A 152 -1.55 -6.59 12.79
N PHE A 153 -2.62 -6.54 12.00
CA PHE A 153 -2.55 -6.03 10.62
C PHE A 153 -2.77 -4.51 10.58
N PRO A 154 -2.05 -3.78 9.70
CA PRO A 154 -2.18 -2.33 9.57
C PRO A 154 -3.35 -1.95 8.64
N VAL A 155 -4.58 -2.34 9.01
CA VAL A 155 -5.78 -2.21 8.19
C VAL A 155 -5.55 -2.91 6.84
N ASN A 156 -5.76 -2.23 5.71
CA ASN A 156 -5.46 -2.73 4.36
C ASN A 156 -4.40 -1.86 3.64
N ALA A 157 -3.49 -1.30 4.42
CA ALA A 157 -2.50 -0.36 3.89
C ALA A 157 -1.36 -1.07 3.13
N VAL A 158 -1.01 -2.29 3.53
CA VAL A 158 0.17 -2.99 3.00
C VAL A 158 -0.16 -3.85 1.80
N GLY A 159 -1.16 -4.73 1.87
CA GLY A 159 -1.55 -5.57 0.75
C GLY A 159 -2.29 -4.79 -0.33
N ASP A 160 -3.44 -4.20 0.02
CA ASP A 160 -4.30 -3.51 -0.95
C ASP A 160 -3.65 -2.23 -1.50
N PHE A 161 -3.20 -1.32 -0.64
CA PHE A 161 -2.79 0.01 -1.10
C PHE A 161 -1.31 0.11 -1.44
N GLY A 162 -0.41 -0.30 -0.55
CA GLY A 162 1.04 -0.24 -0.80
C GLY A 162 1.48 -1.26 -1.85
N GLY A 163 1.24 -2.54 -1.58
CA GLY A 163 1.64 -3.66 -2.44
C GLY A 163 0.79 -3.79 -3.70
N GLY A 164 -0.49 -3.40 -3.63
CA GLY A 164 -1.40 -3.40 -4.78
C GLY A 164 -1.42 -2.06 -5.51
N GLY A 165 -2.20 -1.11 -5.00
CA GLY A 165 -2.55 0.10 -5.73
C GLY A 165 -1.36 0.98 -6.11
N MET A 166 -0.39 1.21 -5.20
CA MET A 166 0.82 1.98 -5.50
C MET A 166 1.73 1.26 -6.50
N MET A 167 1.92 -0.06 -6.33
CA MET A 167 2.74 -0.85 -7.26
C MET A 167 2.12 -0.88 -8.66
N LEU A 168 0.80 -1.03 -8.76
CA LEU A 168 0.13 -0.96 -10.05
C LEU A 168 0.24 0.43 -10.68
N ALA A 169 0.07 1.51 -9.91
CA ALA A 169 0.23 2.87 -10.42
C ALA A 169 1.64 3.10 -10.97
N PHE A 170 2.67 2.68 -10.23
CA PHE A 170 4.06 2.77 -10.67
C PHE A 170 4.30 1.94 -11.94
N GLY A 171 3.82 0.69 -11.98
CA GLY A 171 3.97 -0.20 -13.14
C GLY A 171 3.28 0.36 -14.39
N VAL A 172 2.05 0.87 -14.24
CA VAL A 172 1.29 1.48 -15.35
C VAL A 172 1.99 2.70 -15.89
N VAL A 173 2.45 3.64 -15.04
CA VAL A 173 3.17 4.84 -15.50
C VAL A 173 4.48 4.47 -16.19
N SER A 174 5.23 3.51 -15.66
CA SER A 174 6.47 3.01 -16.26
C SER A 174 6.22 2.40 -17.65
N ALA A 175 5.16 1.60 -17.79
CA ALA A 175 4.79 0.99 -19.06
C ALA A 175 4.26 2.01 -20.08
N ILE A 176 3.50 3.04 -19.64
CA ILE A 176 3.09 4.16 -20.49
C ILE A 176 4.31 4.94 -21.00
N LEU A 177 5.27 5.21 -20.13
CA LEU A 177 6.52 5.86 -20.52
C LEU A 177 7.25 5.05 -21.61
N HIS A 178 7.37 3.72 -21.42
CA HIS A 178 7.95 2.83 -22.40
C HIS A 178 7.19 2.88 -23.74
N ALA A 179 5.86 2.76 -23.72
CA ALA A 179 5.03 2.78 -24.91
C ALA A 179 5.11 4.12 -25.66
N ARG A 180 5.11 5.26 -24.95
CA ARG A 180 5.25 6.60 -25.53
C ARG A 180 6.67 6.88 -26.08
N SER A 181 7.68 6.19 -25.53
CA SER A 181 9.07 6.25 -26.02
C SER A 181 9.35 5.35 -27.22
N GLY A 182 8.32 4.78 -27.85
CA GLY A 182 8.44 3.96 -29.07
C GLY A 182 8.27 2.46 -28.84
N GLY A 183 8.29 1.97 -27.59
CA GLY A 183 8.04 0.58 -27.22
C GLY A 183 6.59 0.14 -27.46
N PRO A 184 6.27 -1.17 -27.37
CA PRO A 184 4.90 -1.67 -27.41
C PRO A 184 4.14 -1.37 -26.10
N GLY A 185 2.81 -1.45 -26.15
CA GLY A 185 1.98 -1.66 -24.99
C GLY A 185 2.24 -3.03 -24.37
N GLN A 186 1.76 -3.22 -23.13
CA GLN A 186 2.01 -4.47 -22.40
C GLN A 186 1.02 -4.68 -21.27
N VAL A 187 1.00 -5.89 -20.74
CA VAL A 187 0.31 -6.22 -19.50
C VAL A 187 1.21 -5.93 -18.31
N VAL A 188 0.66 -5.28 -17.29
CA VAL A 188 1.25 -5.14 -15.96
C VAL A 188 0.42 -6.02 -15.02
N ASP A 189 0.91 -7.22 -14.73
CA ASP A 189 0.33 -8.11 -13.71
C ASP A 189 0.81 -7.69 -12.33
N CYS A 190 -0.10 -7.27 -11.46
CA CYS A 190 0.19 -6.79 -10.13
C CYS A 190 -0.56 -7.63 -9.10
N ALA A 191 0.14 -8.57 -8.47
CA ALA A 191 -0.39 -9.35 -7.37
C ALA A 191 -0.10 -8.67 -6.02
N MET A 192 -1.12 -8.50 -5.19
CA MET A 192 -0.96 -7.88 -3.87
C MET A 192 -0.02 -8.68 -2.95
N VAL A 193 0.03 -10.01 -3.09
CA VAL A 193 0.97 -10.84 -2.33
C VAL A 193 2.42 -10.54 -2.69
N ASP A 194 2.71 -10.34 -3.98
CA ASP A 194 4.06 -10.03 -4.45
C ASP A 194 4.47 -8.62 -4.02
N GLY A 195 3.56 -7.65 -4.15
CA GLY A 195 3.79 -6.30 -3.69
C GLY A 195 4.03 -6.21 -2.18
N ALA A 196 3.28 -6.98 -1.37
CA ALA A 196 3.52 -7.08 0.07
C ALA A 196 4.91 -7.68 0.40
N ALA A 197 5.36 -8.66 -0.39
CA ALA A 197 6.70 -9.23 -0.29
C ALA A 197 7.78 -8.18 -0.63
N ILE A 198 7.60 -7.41 -1.71
CA ILE A 198 8.52 -6.33 -2.10
C ILE A 198 8.63 -5.27 -1.00
N LEU A 199 7.51 -4.86 -0.38
CA LEU A 199 7.52 -3.93 0.74
C LEU A 199 8.26 -4.45 1.98
N SER A 200 8.38 -5.77 2.11
CA SER A 200 9.11 -6.44 3.20
C SER A 200 10.59 -6.73 2.88
N ALA A 201 11.11 -6.24 1.75
CA ALA A 201 12.47 -6.55 1.26
C ALA A 201 13.56 -6.24 2.29
N MET A 202 13.44 -5.15 3.06
CA MET A 202 14.39 -4.81 4.12
C MET A 202 14.35 -5.83 5.27
N THR A 203 13.17 -6.25 5.70
CA THR A 203 12.99 -7.28 6.74
C THR A 203 13.61 -8.60 6.31
N TYR A 204 13.39 -9.02 5.04
CA TYR A 204 14.04 -10.22 4.50
C TYR A 204 15.56 -10.11 4.46
N THR A 205 16.09 -8.94 4.10
CA THR A 205 17.53 -8.68 4.11
C THR A 205 18.10 -8.82 5.52
N PHE A 206 17.46 -8.22 6.51
CA PHE A 206 17.89 -8.31 7.90
C PHE A 206 17.81 -9.74 8.44
N LEU A 207 16.74 -10.47 8.10
CA LEU A 207 16.60 -11.87 8.48
C LEU A 207 17.71 -12.73 7.87
N ALA A 208 17.98 -12.57 6.57
CA ALA A 208 19.04 -13.30 5.87
C ALA A 208 20.45 -13.03 6.43
N ASN A 209 20.70 -11.83 6.94
CA ASN A 209 21.96 -11.40 7.52
C ASN A 209 22.06 -11.64 9.04
N GLY A 210 21.05 -12.27 9.66
CA GLY A 210 21.03 -12.50 11.11
C GLY A 210 20.84 -11.25 11.96
N GLN A 211 20.40 -10.14 11.35
CA GLN A 211 20.13 -8.86 12.02
C GLN A 211 18.66 -8.73 12.46
N TRP A 212 17.82 -9.70 12.10
CA TRP A 212 16.42 -9.80 12.49
C TRP A 212 16.16 -11.19 13.06
N LYS A 213 15.51 -11.26 14.19
CA LYS A 213 15.01 -12.52 14.75
C LYS A 213 13.64 -12.81 14.17
N ASP A 214 13.37 -14.06 13.83
CA ASP A 214 12.04 -14.51 13.39
C ASP A 214 11.05 -14.60 14.57
N GLU A 215 10.93 -13.47 15.25
CA GLU A 215 10.06 -13.21 16.39
C GLU A 215 9.67 -11.73 16.33
N ARG A 216 8.38 -11.42 16.47
CA ARG A 216 7.91 -10.01 16.42
C ARG A 216 8.11 -9.29 17.74
N GLY A 217 8.32 -7.98 17.66
CA GLY A 217 8.40 -7.10 18.82
C GLY A 217 9.70 -7.25 19.63
N VAL A 218 10.75 -7.80 18.99
CA VAL A 218 12.08 -7.99 19.61
C VAL A 218 13.21 -7.42 18.76
N ASN A 219 12.88 -6.81 17.62
CA ASN A 219 13.84 -6.29 16.66
C ASN A 219 13.90 -4.74 16.69
N LEU A 220 14.78 -4.17 15.87
CA LEU A 220 15.03 -2.74 15.85
C LEU A 220 13.80 -1.89 15.52
N LEU A 221 13.00 -2.32 14.53
CA LEU A 221 11.93 -1.50 13.95
C LEU A 221 10.51 -2.03 14.22
N ASP A 222 10.38 -3.09 15.01
CA ASP A 222 9.09 -3.74 15.31
C ASP A 222 8.65 -3.55 16.76
N SER A 223 9.08 -2.45 17.38
CA SER A 223 8.89 -2.15 18.81
C SER A 223 9.75 -2.97 19.78
N GLY A 224 10.80 -3.64 19.33
CA GLY A 224 11.75 -4.35 20.22
C GLY A 224 12.58 -3.41 21.08
N THR A 225 12.87 -2.21 20.60
CA THR A 225 13.76 -1.25 21.27
C THR A 225 13.01 -0.21 22.10
N HIS A 226 13.67 0.37 23.08
CA HIS A 226 13.12 1.46 23.90
C HIS A 226 13.10 2.82 23.19
N PHE A 227 13.83 2.98 22.12
CA PHE A 227 13.96 4.23 21.35
C PHE A 227 13.18 4.23 20.03
N TYR A 228 12.48 3.13 19.72
CA TYR A 228 11.63 3.00 18.53
C TYR A 228 10.34 2.27 18.90
N ASP A 229 9.45 2.99 19.57
CA ASP A 229 8.15 2.44 20.02
C ASP A 229 7.15 3.55 20.31
N THR A 230 5.94 3.17 20.67
CA THR A 230 4.88 4.04 21.18
C THR A 230 4.71 3.88 22.68
N TYR A 231 4.48 4.99 23.40
CA TYR A 231 4.36 5.02 24.83
C TYR A 231 3.10 5.75 25.27
N GLU A 232 2.42 5.20 26.27
CA GLU A 232 1.26 5.84 26.88
C GLU A 232 1.72 6.97 27.82
N THR A 233 1.02 8.09 27.76
CA THR A 233 1.25 9.25 28.60
C THR A 233 0.26 9.27 29.77
N ARG A 234 0.53 10.08 30.81
CA ARG A 234 -0.29 10.17 32.02
C ARG A 234 -1.77 10.45 31.76
N ASP A 235 -2.10 11.10 30.65
CA ASP A 235 -3.48 11.44 30.25
C ASP A 235 -4.13 10.41 29.30
N GLY A 236 -3.57 9.19 29.23
CA GLY A 236 -4.09 8.09 28.44
C GLY A 236 -3.96 8.29 26.92
N LYS A 237 -3.13 9.24 26.50
CA LYS A 237 -2.78 9.46 25.10
C LYS A 237 -1.44 8.79 24.78
N TRP A 238 -1.00 8.90 23.53
CA TRP A 238 0.21 8.21 23.07
C TRP A 238 1.18 9.17 22.42
N ILE A 239 2.47 8.89 22.61
CA ILE A 239 3.56 9.47 21.82
C ILE A 239 4.35 8.35 21.14
N SER A 240 5.06 8.67 20.07
CA SER A 240 6.01 7.78 19.41
C SER A 240 7.42 8.29 19.57
N LEU A 241 8.35 7.39 19.86
CA LEU A 241 9.79 7.66 19.82
C LEU A 241 10.38 6.98 18.59
N GLY A 242 11.32 7.64 17.90
CA GLY A 242 11.98 7.15 16.70
C GLY A 242 13.45 7.60 16.62
N SER A 243 14.14 7.70 17.76
CA SER A 243 15.50 8.26 17.86
C SER A 243 16.55 7.17 17.62
N ILE A 244 16.68 6.70 16.38
CA ILE A 244 17.60 5.61 16.01
C ILE A 244 19.05 6.11 15.95
N GLU A 245 19.29 7.25 15.28
CA GLU A 245 20.61 7.80 15.06
C GLU A 245 21.22 8.34 16.37
N PRO A 246 22.51 8.16 16.61
CA PRO A 246 23.15 8.54 17.88
C PRO A 246 22.90 9.99 18.31
N GLN A 247 22.88 10.92 17.37
CA GLN A 247 22.64 12.34 17.66
C GLN A 247 21.20 12.59 18.14
N PHE A 248 20.21 11.93 17.55
CA PHE A 248 18.82 12.06 17.97
C PHE A 248 18.56 11.32 19.28
N TYR A 249 19.22 10.20 19.49
CA TYR A 249 19.18 9.50 20.76
C TYR A 249 19.79 10.31 21.90
N ALA A 250 20.91 10.98 21.67
CA ALA A 250 21.52 11.87 22.66
C ALA A 250 20.55 13.02 23.06
N ILE A 251 19.85 13.62 22.10
CA ILE A 251 18.82 14.65 22.35
C ILE A 251 17.65 14.06 23.17
N LEU A 252 17.19 12.86 22.82
CA LEU A 252 16.15 12.17 23.58
C LEU A 252 16.57 11.99 25.04
N LEU A 253 17.79 11.52 25.29
CA LEU A 253 18.30 11.33 26.67
C LEU A 253 18.43 12.64 27.42
N GLU A 254 18.88 13.71 26.78
CA GLU A 254 18.95 15.04 27.38
C GLU A 254 17.58 15.56 27.77
N LYS A 255 16.64 15.58 26.83
CA LYS A 255 15.28 16.09 27.05
C LYS A 255 14.46 15.27 28.05
N THR A 256 14.78 13.99 28.19
CA THR A 256 14.13 13.08 29.15
C THR A 256 14.83 13.06 30.52
N GLY A 257 16.00 13.67 30.65
CA GLY A 257 16.79 13.66 31.88
C GLY A 257 17.57 12.36 32.14
N LEU A 258 17.74 11.54 31.06
CA LEU A 258 18.47 10.27 31.11
C LEU A 258 19.92 10.39 30.62
N ALA A 259 20.36 11.59 30.27
CA ALA A 259 21.75 11.85 29.89
C ALA A 259 22.69 11.50 31.07
N GLY A 260 23.71 10.69 30.80
CA GLY A 260 24.63 10.20 31.83
C GLY A 260 24.24 8.91 32.53
N ASP A 261 23.05 8.37 32.27
CA ASP A 261 22.69 7.04 32.75
C ASP A 261 23.48 5.96 31.98
N PRO A 262 24.30 5.11 32.66
CA PRO A 262 25.19 4.17 31.99
C PRO A 262 24.45 3.04 31.26
N ASP A 263 23.24 2.72 31.65
CA ASP A 263 22.45 1.69 30.97
C ASP A 263 21.87 2.24 29.66
N PHE A 264 21.37 3.47 29.66
CA PHE A 264 20.91 4.13 28.42
C PHE A 264 22.05 4.46 27.44
N ALA A 265 23.31 4.53 27.90
CA ALA A 265 24.45 4.65 27.01
C ALA A 265 24.64 3.41 26.11
N GLN A 266 23.99 2.29 26.44
CA GLN A 266 24.04 1.03 25.67
C GLN A 266 22.89 0.90 24.68
N GLN A 267 22.56 1.94 23.93
CA GLN A 267 21.41 2.02 23.00
C GLN A 267 21.19 0.73 22.18
N MET A 268 22.23 0.23 21.55
CA MET A 268 22.17 -0.88 20.59
C MET A 268 22.42 -2.25 21.25
N ASN A 269 22.41 -2.37 22.58
CA ASN A 269 22.55 -3.64 23.27
C ASN A 269 21.20 -4.35 23.43
N PRO A 270 20.91 -5.43 22.66
CA PRO A 270 19.60 -6.09 22.73
C PRO A 270 19.28 -6.71 24.09
N ALA A 271 20.30 -7.04 24.88
CA ALA A 271 20.10 -7.59 26.21
C ALA A 271 19.53 -6.58 27.23
N LYS A 272 19.60 -5.28 26.91
CA LYS A 272 19.12 -4.20 27.73
C LYS A 272 17.75 -3.65 27.27
N TRP A 273 17.29 -3.96 26.07
CA TRP A 273 16.12 -3.33 25.49
C TRP A 273 14.85 -3.48 26.31
N ASP A 274 14.55 -4.66 26.82
CA ASP A 274 13.36 -4.91 27.64
C ASP A 274 13.38 -4.05 28.92
N GLU A 275 14.49 -4.07 29.68
CA GLU A 275 14.67 -3.26 30.91
C GLU A 275 14.55 -1.75 30.61
N LEU A 276 15.25 -1.27 29.58
CA LEU A 276 15.23 0.15 29.22
C LEU A 276 13.86 0.60 28.72
N LYS A 277 13.11 -0.29 28.07
CA LYS A 277 11.73 -0.02 27.66
C LYS A 277 10.79 0.12 28.86
N GLU A 278 10.90 -0.72 29.86
CA GLU A 278 10.13 -0.58 31.10
C GLU A 278 10.42 0.75 31.79
N ARG A 279 11.69 1.13 31.88
CA ARG A 279 12.11 2.42 32.45
C ARG A 279 11.62 3.61 31.62
N MET A 280 11.69 3.54 30.29
CA MET A 280 11.14 4.57 29.41
C MET A 280 9.62 4.67 29.54
N THR A 281 8.90 3.57 29.64
CA THR A 281 7.45 3.53 29.88
C THR A 281 7.09 4.23 31.18
N ALA A 282 7.78 3.91 32.27
CA ALA A 282 7.55 4.54 33.57
C ALA A 282 7.82 6.07 33.51
N LEU A 283 8.85 6.48 32.79
CA LEU A 283 9.20 7.88 32.63
C LEU A 283 8.14 8.65 31.83
N ILE A 284 7.70 8.09 30.69
CA ILE A 284 6.71 8.75 29.81
C ILE A 284 5.35 8.90 30.52
N LEU A 285 4.97 7.95 31.35
CA LEU A 285 3.75 8.02 32.18
C LEU A 285 3.76 9.18 33.20
N THR A 286 4.89 9.83 33.45
CA THR A 286 4.96 10.93 34.44
C THR A 286 4.32 12.24 33.95
N LYS A 287 4.15 12.42 32.65
CA LYS A 287 3.65 13.65 32.04
C LYS A 287 2.54 13.38 31.02
N THR A 288 1.77 14.39 30.72
CA THR A 288 0.77 14.37 29.64
C THR A 288 1.46 14.41 28.27
N ARG A 289 0.72 14.02 27.22
CA ARG A 289 1.22 14.14 25.85
C ARG A 289 1.65 15.56 25.52
N ASP A 290 0.85 16.56 25.88
CA ASP A 290 1.12 17.96 25.54
C ASP A 290 2.34 18.51 26.31
N GLU A 291 2.57 18.07 27.57
CA GLU A 291 3.80 18.36 28.32
C GLU A 291 5.03 17.73 27.64
N TRP A 292 4.92 16.49 27.15
CA TRP A 292 6.01 15.84 26.41
C TRP A 292 6.29 16.52 25.06
N CYS A 293 5.26 16.90 24.30
CA CYS A 293 5.44 17.66 23.06
C CYS A 293 6.21 18.97 23.32
N ALA A 294 5.83 19.73 24.34
CA ALA A 294 6.53 20.98 24.68
C ALA A 294 8.00 20.76 25.13
N ILE A 295 8.34 19.59 25.68
CA ILE A 295 9.72 19.24 26.05
C ILE A 295 10.54 18.85 24.80
N MET A 296 9.90 18.13 23.86
CA MET A 296 10.59 17.57 22.68
C MET A 296 10.76 18.58 21.55
N ASP A 297 9.90 19.59 21.45
CA ASP A 297 10.03 20.72 20.52
C ASP A 297 11.25 21.59 20.92
#